data_67a90b4b204bad085aab12b843a17307
#
_entry.id   67a90b4b204bad085aab12b843a17307
#
_cell.length_a   1.000
_cell.length_b   1.000
_cell.length_c   1.000
_cell.angle_alpha   90.00
_cell.angle_beta   90.00
_cell.angle_gamma   90.00
#
_symmetry.space_group_name_H-M   'P 1'
#
loop_
_entity.id
_entity.type
_entity.pdbx_description
1 polymer ?
#
loop_
_entity_poly.entity_id
_entity_poly.type
_entity_poly.pdbx_seq_one_letter_code
_entity_poly.pdbx_strand_id
1 'polypeptide(L)'
;MEELRNAYAQAEAEVNSIVGYDEYGDLVTTDEERLQELVAAAKQMEQEYEEAQNAVEMLEQIKDPRGIEINPVCELGIALEGSSPKSENEFLKRHPCRVVRTAGAQEVDLALLKLTNEVTPSGAYVFNPFEAEDNLAIGDALYMIGYNAGVELGYTKKGILSQLTKGAVTQQPDGERVLYDIATVQGSSGSPVLNAKGELVAVNFAKYARSDNFNLGIPLKAIRAFLRN
;
A
#
# COMPACT_ATOMS: atom_id res chain seq x y z
N MET A 1 -6.31 -12.33 -12.90
CA MET A 1 -6.85 -13.69 -13.08
C MET A 1 -5.79 -14.77 -12.84
N GLU A 2 -4.64 -14.76 -13.51
CA GLU A 2 -3.58 -15.77 -13.32
C GLU A 2 -2.91 -15.66 -11.95
N GLU A 3 -2.66 -14.47 -11.46
CA GLU A 3 -2.11 -14.21 -10.13
C GLU A 3 -3.04 -14.69 -9.00
N LEU A 4 -4.35 -14.41 -9.12
CA LEU A 4 -5.35 -14.86 -8.16
C LEU A 4 -5.43 -16.40 -8.10
N ARG A 5 -5.39 -17.04 -9.27
CA ARG A 5 -5.39 -18.51 -9.36
C ARG A 5 -4.14 -19.12 -8.75
N ASN A 6 -2.97 -18.49 -8.91
CA ASN A 6 -1.72 -18.94 -8.32
C ASN A 6 -1.73 -18.76 -6.79
N ALA A 7 -2.26 -17.64 -6.29
CA ALA A 7 -2.41 -17.39 -4.86
C ALA A 7 -3.37 -18.39 -4.21
N TYR A 8 -4.49 -18.70 -4.86
CA TYR A 8 -5.43 -19.72 -4.39
C TYR A 8 -4.79 -21.12 -4.32
N ALA A 9 -4.07 -21.53 -5.37
CA ALA A 9 -3.38 -22.82 -5.40
C ALA A 9 -2.29 -22.93 -4.31
N GLN A 10 -1.63 -21.83 -3.98
CA GLN A 10 -0.65 -21.78 -2.91
C GLN A 10 -1.32 -21.90 -1.53
N ALA A 11 -2.43 -21.20 -1.30
CA ALA A 11 -3.21 -21.31 -0.07
C ALA A 11 -3.77 -22.73 0.12
N GLU A 12 -4.29 -23.36 -0.94
CA GLU A 12 -4.76 -24.75 -0.93
C GLU A 12 -3.64 -25.73 -0.56
N ALA A 13 -2.46 -25.57 -1.12
CA ALA A 13 -1.30 -26.38 -0.80
C ALA A 13 -0.89 -26.25 0.69
N GLU A 14 -0.97 -25.03 1.23
CA GLU A 14 -0.66 -24.76 2.63
C GLU A 14 -1.70 -25.38 3.56
N VAL A 15 -2.99 -25.27 3.26
CA VAL A 15 -4.08 -25.96 3.99
C VAL A 15 -3.83 -27.45 4.03
N ASN A 16 -3.53 -28.06 2.88
CA ASN A 16 -3.26 -29.50 2.81
C ASN A 16 -2.01 -29.93 3.60
N SER A 17 -1.12 -29.01 3.95
CA SER A 17 0.06 -29.31 4.76
C SER A 17 -0.21 -29.34 6.27
N ILE A 18 -1.26 -28.65 6.74
CA ILE A 18 -1.62 -28.52 8.17
C ILE A 18 -2.86 -29.29 8.56
N VAL A 19 -3.57 -29.86 7.58
CA VAL A 19 -4.78 -30.66 7.77
C VAL A 19 -4.49 -32.13 7.50
N GLY A 20 -4.98 -33.02 8.34
CA GLY A 20 -4.88 -34.48 8.20
C GLY A 20 -6.17 -35.17 8.65
N TYR A 21 -6.12 -36.50 8.68
CA TYR A 21 -7.21 -37.31 9.20
C TYR A 21 -6.69 -38.13 10.37
N ASP A 22 -7.51 -38.24 11.42
CA ASP A 22 -7.22 -39.12 12.56
C ASP A 22 -7.52 -40.60 12.25
N GLU A 23 -7.34 -41.46 13.24
CA GLU A 23 -7.57 -42.90 13.12
C GLU A 23 -9.05 -43.28 12.91
N TYR A 24 -9.98 -42.35 13.14
CA TYR A 24 -11.42 -42.50 12.93
C TYR A 24 -11.89 -41.88 11.60
N GLY A 25 -10.97 -41.22 10.87
CA GLY A 25 -11.27 -40.54 9.59
C GLY A 25 -11.82 -39.12 9.74
N ASP A 26 -11.75 -38.56 10.96
CA ASP A 26 -12.16 -37.19 11.20
C ASP A 26 -11.04 -36.21 10.82
N LEU A 27 -11.44 -35.05 10.27
CA LEU A 27 -10.51 -34.02 9.87
C LEU A 27 -9.89 -33.35 11.10
N VAL A 28 -8.56 -33.36 11.18
CA VAL A 28 -7.80 -32.74 12.26
C VAL A 28 -6.78 -31.77 11.71
N THR A 29 -6.50 -30.70 12.44
CA THR A 29 -5.46 -29.72 12.08
C THR A 29 -4.40 -29.66 13.16
N THR A 30 -3.18 -29.42 12.74
CA THR A 30 -2.03 -29.19 13.63
C THR A 30 -1.92 -27.72 14.06
N ASP A 31 -2.63 -26.82 13.38
CA ASP A 31 -2.62 -25.37 13.64
C ASP A 31 -3.97 -24.75 13.28
N GLU A 32 -4.84 -24.65 14.30
CA GLU A 32 -6.21 -24.16 14.12
C GLU A 32 -6.29 -22.67 13.81
N GLU A 33 -5.39 -21.86 14.40
CA GLU A 33 -5.33 -20.42 14.16
C GLU A 33 -4.92 -20.15 12.71
N ARG A 34 -3.90 -20.84 12.24
CA ARG A 34 -3.43 -20.75 10.85
C ARG A 34 -4.47 -21.23 9.84
N LEU A 35 -5.20 -22.30 10.18
CA LEU A 35 -6.28 -22.80 9.33
C LEU A 35 -7.39 -21.76 9.18
N GLN A 36 -7.78 -21.07 10.25
CA GLN A 36 -8.81 -20.02 10.20
C GLN A 36 -8.37 -18.83 9.35
N GLU A 37 -7.10 -18.41 9.47
CA GLU A 37 -6.53 -17.35 8.62
C GLU A 37 -6.56 -17.73 7.13
N LEU A 38 -6.15 -18.95 6.80
CA LEU A 38 -6.13 -19.43 5.42
C LEU A 38 -7.54 -19.57 4.84
N VAL A 39 -8.51 -20.03 5.63
CA VAL A 39 -9.92 -20.10 5.22
C VAL A 39 -10.50 -18.71 4.98
N ALA A 40 -10.17 -17.73 5.82
CA ALA A 40 -10.61 -16.35 5.63
C ALA A 40 -10.00 -15.73 4.36
N ALA A 41 -8.70 -15.94 4.13
CA ALA A 41 -8.02 -15.48 2.92
C ALA A 41 -8.57 -16.15 1.64
N ALA A 42 -8.86 -17.46 1.69
CA ALA A 42 -9.45 -18.18 0.56
C ALA A 42 -10.85 -17.65 0.21
N LYS A 43 -11.69 -17.35 1.21
CA LYS A 43 -13.01 -16.75 0.98
C LYS A 43 -12.93 -15.38 0.34
N GLN A 44 -11.98 -14.57 0.77
CA GLN A 44 -11.76 -13.25 0.15
C GLN A 44 -11.31 -13.38 -1.30
N MET A 45 -10.37 -14.28 -1.59
CA MET A 45 -9.92 -14.55 -2.97
C MET A 45 -11.05 -15.08 -3.87
N GLU A 46 -11.93 -15.94 -3.33
CA GLU A 46 -13.09 -16.45 -4.05
C GLU A 46 -14.06 -15.31 -4.41
N GLN A 47 -14.33 -14.41 -3.48
CA GLN A 47 -15.18 -13.24 -3.73
C GLN A 47 -14.56 -12.32 -4.78
N GLU A 48 -13.28 -11.99 -4.69
CA GLU A 48 -12.57 -11.18 -5.69
C GLU A 48 -12.57 -11.83 -7.08
N TYR A 49 -12.49 -13.17 -7.12
CA TYR A 49 -12.56 -13.92 -8.36
C TYR A 49 -13.98 -13.87 -9.00
N GLU A 50 -15.02 -14.04 -8.20
CA GLU A 50 -16.40 -13.92 -8.66
C GLU A 50 -16.71 -12.51 -9.17
N GLU A 51 -16.27 -11.46 -8.48
CA GLU A 51 -16.42 -10.07 -8.90
C GLU A 51 -15.70 -9.81 -10.23
N ALA A 52 -14.47 -10.34 -10.38
CA ALA A 52 -13.72 -10.22 -11.62
C ALA A 52 -14.38 -10.99 -12.78
N GLN A 53 -14.92 -12.19 -12.54
CA GLN A 53 -15.67 -12.95 -13.54
C GLN A 53 -16.92 -12.21 -13.98
N ASN A 54 -17.70 -11.68 -13.04
CA ASN A 54 -18.91 -10.91 -13.35
C ASN A 54 -18.58 -9.67 -14.18
N ALA A 55 -17.47 -8.98 -13.88
CA ALA A 55 -17.02 -7.84 -14.67
C ALA A 55 -16.63 -8.23 -16.11
N VAL A 56 -15.95 -9.37 -16.29
CA VAL A 56 -15.62 -9.90 -17.63
C VAL A 56 -16.88 -10.26 -18.39
N GLU A 57 -17.82 -10.93 -17.75
CA GLU A 57 -19.10 -11.33 -18.37
C GLU A 57 -19.94 -10.12 -18.78
N MET A 58 -19.98 -9.07 -17.96
CA MET A 58 -20.60 -7.78 -18.32
C MET A 58 -19.93 -7.13 -19.54
N LEU A 59 -18.60 -7.19 -19.63
CA LEU A 59 -17.85 -6.65 -20.78
C LEU A 59 -18.11 -7.47 -22.06
N GLU A 60 -18.23 -8.80 -21.96
CA GLU A 60 -18.53 -9.69 -23.09
C GLU A 60 -19.97 -9.51 -23.64
N GLN A 61 -20.90 -9.05 -22.78
CA GLN A 61 -22.30 -8.75 -23.23
C GLN A 61 -22.37 -7.49 -24.08
N ILE A 62 -21.33 -6.68 -24.16
CA ILE A 62 -21.25 -5.49 -25.00
C ILE A 62 -21.04 -5.93 -26.45
N LYS A 63 -22.14 -6.10 -27.19
CA LYS A 63 -22.11 -6.61 -28.57
C LYS A 63 -21.51 -5.64 -29.62
N ASP A 64 -21.45 -4.35 -29.31
CA ASP A 64 -20.82 -3.33 -30.16
C ASP A 64 -20.12 -2.24 -29.31
N PRO A 65 -18.83 -2.40 -29.05
CA PRO A 65 -18.07 -1.42 -28.23
C PRO A 65 -17.80 -0.09 -28.97
N ARG A 66 -18.11 0.02 -30.27
CA ARG A 66 -17.77 1.21 -31.07
C ARG A 66 -18.57 2.46 -30.69
N GLY A 67 -19.66 2.31 -29.97
CA GLY A 67 -20.49 3.41 -29.46
C GLY A 67 -20.33 3.67 -27.96
N ILE A 68 -19.45 2.94 -27.27
CA ILE A 68 -19.26 3.08 -25.82
C ILE A 68 -17.97 3.84 -25.56
N GLU A 69 -18.10 5.09 -25.14
CA GLU A 69 -16.99 5.88 -24.63
C GLU A 69 -16.92 5.68 -23.10
N ILE A 70 -15.93 4.91 -22.64
CA ILE A 70 -15.68 4.71 -21.21
C ILE A 70 -14.80 5.86 -20.75
N ASN A 71 -15.39 6.81 -20.06
CA ASN A 71 -14.66 7.89 -19.38
C ASN A 71 -14.57 7.57 -17.90
N PRO A 72 -13.51 6.91 -17.41
CA PRO A 72 -13.35 6.64 -16.00
C PRO A 72 -13.21 7.95 -15.23
N VAL A 73 -14.10 8.20 -14.30
CA VAL A 73 -14.01 9.32 -13.36
C VAL A 73 -13.32 8.80 -12.10
N CYS A 74 -12.12 9.28 -11.85
CA CYS A 74 -11.39 8.99 -10.62
C CYS A 74 -11.53 10.17 -9.66
N GLU A 75 -12.28 9.99 -8.58
CA GLU A 75 -12.38 10.97 -7.50
C GLU A 75 -11.38 10.60 -6.40
N LEU A 76 -10.63 11.58 -5.94
CA LEU A 76 -9.61 11.40 -4.92
C LEU A 76 -9.89 12.31 -3.73
N GLY A 77 -9.74 11.77 -2.53
CA GLY A 77 -9.82 12.50 -1.28
C GLY A 77 -8.69 12.12 -0.34
N ILE A 78 -8.41 13.00 0.61
CA ILE A 78 -7.42 12.77 1.66
C ILE A 78 -8.13 12.74 3.02
N ALA A 79 -7.93 11.67 3.77
CA ALA A 79 -8.31 11.60 5.16
C ALA A 79 -7.17 12.15 6.03
N LEU A 80 -7.49 13.12 6.88
CA LEU A 80 -6.53 13.68 7.82
C LEU A 80 -6.53 12.87 9.11
N GLU A 81 -5.40 12.87 9.81
CA GLU A 81 -5.22 12.27 11.14
C GLU A 81 -6.38 12.67 12.08
N GLY A 82 -6.95 11.70 12.78
CA GLY A 82 -8.08 11.89 13.67
C GLY A 82 -9.44 12.07 12.99
N SER A 83 -9.52 12.12 11.66
CA SER A 83 -10.80 12.19 10.96
C SER A 83 -11.57 10.87 11.03
N SER A 84 -12.90 10.94 11.00
CA SER A 84 -13.80 9.78 11.06
C SER A 84 -14.89 9.93 10.01
N PRO A 85 -14.57 9.78 8.70
CA PRO A 85 -15.59 9.84 7.66
C PRO A 85 -16.56 8.67 7.82
N LYS A 86 -17.87 8.93 7.74
CA LYS A 86 -18.91 7.91 7.92
C LYS A 86 -19.32 7.22 6.62
N SER A 87 -18.85 7.73 5.49
CA SER A 87 -19.12 7.18 4.17
C SER A 87 -18.03 7.61 3.19
N GLU A 88 -17.90 6.86 2.09
CA GLU A 88 -17.03 7.20 0.97
C GLU A 88 -17.31 8.61 0.42
N ASN A 89 -18.57 8.95 0.25
CA ASN A 89 -18.99 10.27 -0.22
C ASN A 89 -18.58 11.41 0.74
N GLU A 90 -18.66 11.19 2.06
CA GLU A 90 -18.16 12.15 3.05
C GLU A 90 -16.64 12.27 2.97
N PHE A 91 -15.94 11.15 2.83
CA PHE A 91 -14.48 11.10 2.66
C PHE A 91 -14.04 11.93 1.45
N LEU A 92 -14.61 11.66 0.27
CA LEU A 92 -14.24 12.35 -0.98
C LEU A 92 -14.55 13.85 -0.94
N LYS A 93 -15.65 14.27 -0.30
CA LYS A 93 -16.05 15.68 -0.23
C LYS A 93 -15.30 16.49 0.81
N ARG A 94 -14.77 15.86 1.86
CA ARG A 94 -14.16 16.60 2.98
C ARG A 94 -12.84 17.26 2.60
N HIS A 95 -11.96 16.53 1.94
CA HIS A 95 -10.67 17.02 1.46
C HIS A 95 -10.39 16.48 0.05
N PRO A 96 -11.14 16.96 -0.96
CA PRO A 96 -10.94 16.51 -2.33
C PRO A 96 -9.56 16.95 -2.82
N CYS A 97 -8.93 16.07 -3.59
CA CYS A 97 -7.64 16.35 -4.20
C CYS A 97 -7.63 15.96 -5.69
N ARG A 98 -6.66 16.45 -6.40
CA ARG A 98 -6.42 16.14 -7.80
C ARG A 98 -5.01 15.68 -8.01
N VAL A 99 -4.81 14.84 -9.01
CA VAL A 99 -3.48 14.49 -9.48
C VAL A 99 -2.92 15.71 -10.21
N VAL A 100 -1.77 16.19 -9.76
CA VAL A 100 -1.03 17.26 -10.42
C VAL A 100 -0.10 16.67 -11.47
N ARG A 101 0.54 15.54 -11.12
CA ARG A 101 1.49 14.85 -11.96
C ARG A 101 1.65 13.39 -11.52
N THR A 102 1.86 12.51 -12.48
CA THR A 102 2.36 11.16 -12.30
C THR A 102 3.69 11.01 -13.01
N ALA A 103 4.57 10.17 -12.50
CA ALA A 103 5.78 9.79 -13.21
C ALA A 103 5.44 8.92 -14.43
N GLY A 104 6.29 8.97 -15.46
CA GLY A 104 6.16 8.14 -16.65
C GLY A 104 6.43 6.66 -16.36
N ALA A 105 5.98 5.77 -17.23
CA ALA A 105 6.09 4.31 -17.05
C ALA A 105 7.51 3.76 -16.90
N GLN A 106 8.54 4.54 -17.25
CA GLN A 106 9.95 4.18 -17.08
C GLN A 106 10.67 5.03 -16.03
N GLU A 107 9.93 5.83 -15.30
CA GLU A 107 10.42 6.67 -14.22
C GLU A 107 10.13 6.02 -12.86
N VAL A 108 10.42 6.75 -11.78
CA VAL A 108 10.10 6.32 -10.43
C VAL A 108 8.59 6.28 -10.19
N ASP A 109 8.10 5.34 -9.38
CA ASP A 109 6.68 5.20 -9.05
C ASP A 109 6.25 6.31 -8.06
N LEU A 110 5.98 7.51 -8.59
CA LEU A 110 5.54 8.67 -7.83
C LEU A 110 4.35 9.37 -8.48
N ALA A 111 3.46 9.87 -7.63
CA ALA A 111 2.40 10.78 -8.01
C ALA A 111 2.39 12.01 -7.08
N LEU A 112 2.15 13.18 -7.65
CA LEU A 112 1.94 14.41 -6.90
C LEU A 112 0.45 14.73 -6.86
N LEU A 113 -0.10 14.76 -5.67
CA LEU A 113 -1.48 15.15 -5.40
C LEU A 113 -1.53 16.55 -4.79
N LYS A 114 -2.60 17.28 -5.05
CA LYS A 114 -2.85 18.59 -4.47
C LYS A 114 -4.29 18.70 -4.01
N LEU A 115 -4.51 19.22 -2.81
CA LEU A 115 -5.84 19.56 -2.34
C LEU A 115 -6.50 20.57 -3.30
N THR A 116 -7.78 20.36 -3.61
CA THR A 116 -8.51 21.21 -4.56
C THR A 116 -8.64 22.66 -4.07
N ASN A 117 -8.73 22.87 -2.75
CA ASN A 117 -8.77 24.20 -2.14
C ASN A 117 -7.39 24.87 -2.02
N GLU A 118 -6.31 24.17 -2.36
CA GLU A 118 -4.91 24.65 -2.34
C GLU A 118 -4.41 25.12 -0.96
N VAL A 119 -5.10 24.76 0.12
CA VAL A 119 -4.75 25.15 1.49
C VAL A 119 -4.12 23.98 2.23
N THR A 120 -2.94 24.20 2.79
CA THR A 120 -2.33 23.22 3.69
C THR A 120 -3.17 23.09 4.96
N PRO A 121 -3.61 21.88 5.33
CA PRO A 121 -4.40 21.68 6.53
C PRO A 121 -3.67 22.15 7.79
N SER A 122 -4.42 22.75 8.73
CA SER A 122 -3.86 23.15 10.01
C SER A 122 -3.30 21.95 10.77
N GLY A 123 -2.06 22.07 11.27
CA GLY A 123 -1.37 21.00 11.97
C GLY A 123 -0.65 20.00 11.06
N ALA A 124 -0.76 20.10 9.73
CA ALA A 124 0.03 19.27 8.84
C ALA A 124 1.52 19.65 8.91
N TYR A 125 2.37 18.65 9.10
CA TYR A 125 3.82 18.85 9.01
C TYR A 125 4.25 18.88 7.54
N VAL A 126 5.06 19.85 7.17
CA VAL A 126 5.57 20.03 5.80
C VAL A 126 7.04 19.62 5.76
N PHE A 127 7.33 18.56 5.04
CA PHE A 127 8.71 18.15 4.77
C PHE A 127 9.30 19.03 3.66
N ASN A 128 10.54 19.47 3.83
CA ASN A 128 11.30 20.12 2.76
C ASN A 128 12.35 19.14 2.19
N PRO A 129 12.04 18.45 1.08
CA PRO A 129 12.98 17.48 0.51
C PRO A 129 14.26 18.13 -0.05
N PHE A 130 14.29 19.45 -0.23
CA PHE A 130 15.45 20.14 -0.78
C PHE A 130 16.48 20.55 0.28
N GLU A 131 16.10 20.58 1.55
CA GLU A 131 16.99 20.92 2.67
C GLU A 131 17.57 19.69 3.37
N ALA A 132 16.89 18.54 3.27
CA ALA A 132 17.36 17.31 3.90
C ALA A 132 18.69 16.81 3.33
N GLU A 133 19.51 16.18 4.16
CA GLU A 133 20.79 15.60 3.73
C GLU A 133 20.53 14.21 3.06
N ASP A 134 21.24 13.96 1.96
CA ASP A 134 21.17 12.69 1.21
C ASP A 134 22.46 11.88 1.43
N ASN A 135 22.71 11.49 2.70
CA ASN A 135 23.96 10.88 3.14
C ASN A 135 23.74 9.61 3.97
N LEU A 136 22.71 8.83 3.64
CA LEU A 136 22.40 7.58 4.35
C LEU A 136 23.54 6.56 4.23
N ALA A 137 23.84 5.90 5.36
CA ALA A 137 24.77 4.80 5.46
C ALA A 137 24.10 3.55 6.02
N ILE A 138 24.71 2.38 5.78
CA ILE A 138 24.24 1.10 6.36
C ILE A 138 24.21 1.23 7.90
N GLY A 139 23.10 0.79 8.49
CA GLY A 139 22.86 0.84 9.93
C GLY A 139 22.25 2.14 10.44
N ASP A 140 22.09 3.17 9.58
CA ASP A 140 21.39 4.38 9.97
C ASP A 140 19.94 4.08 10.35
N ALA A 141 19.51 4.60 11.50
CA ALA A 141 18.14 4.42 11.98
C ALA A 141 17.13 5.18 11.10
N LEU A 142 16.09 4.47 10.69
CA LEU A 142 14.99 5.01 9.90
C LEU A 142 13.65 4.84 10.61
N TYR A 143 12.75 5.77 10.36
CA TYR A 143 11.38 5.80 10.88
C TYR A 143 10.41 6.01 9.74
N MET A 144 9.31 5.30 9.74
CA MET A 144 8.25 5.48 8.76
C MET A 144 6.94 5.81 9.50
N ILE A 145 6.24 6.83 9.03
CA ILE A 145 4.91 7.19 9.52
C ILE A 145 3.93 6.91 8.40
N GLY A 146 2.92 6.08 8.65
CA GLY A 146 1.99 5.72 7.59
C GLY A 146 0.80 4.91 8.09
N TYR A 147 0.08 4.34 7.16
CA TYR A 147 -1.12 3.55 7.41
C TYR A 147 -0.88 2.12 6.93
N ASN A 148 -0.10 1.35 7.70
CA ASN A 148 0.12 -0.07 7.45
C ASN A 148 -1.22 -0.81 7.51
N ALA A 149 -1.49 -1.68 6.54
CA ALA A 149 -2.80 -2.29 6.31
C ALA A 149 -3.94 -1.27 6.07
N GLY A 150 -3.62 -0.06 5.63
CA GLY A 150 -4.60 0.95 5.21
C GLY A 150 -5.66 1.25 6.27
N VAL A 151 -6.93 1.24 5.85
CA VAL A 151 -8.07 1.53 6.73
C VAL A 151 -8.33 0.46 7.77
N GLU A 152 -7.89 -0.77 7.55
CA GLU A 152 -8.13 -1.90 8.46
C GLU A 152 -7.53 -1.67 9.85
N LEU A 153 -6.25 -1.28 9.91
CA LEU A 153 -5.59 -0.93 11.17
C LEU A 153 -5.62 0.57 11.47
N GLY A 154 -5.69 1.42 10.44
CA GLY A 154 -5.71 2.87 10.59
C GLY A 154 -7.00 3.40 11.17
N TYR A 155 -8.15 2.73 10.95
CA TYR A 155 -9.45 3.20 11.43
C TYR A 155 -9.70 2.75 12.87
N THR A 156 -9.67 3.68 13.82
CA THR A 156 -9.81 3.43 15.24
C THR A 156 -11.05 4.11 15.82
N LYS A 157 -11.37 3.84 17.10
CA LYS A 157 -12.42 4.57 17.82
C LYS A 157 -12.16 6.08 17.95
N LYS A 158 -10.91 6.50 17.71
CA LYS A 158 -10.50 7.92 17.75
C LYS A 158 -10.34 8.53 16.35
N GLY A 159 -10.81 7.84 15.32
CA GLY A 159 -10.63 8.21 13.93
C GLY A 159 -9.44 7.50 13.28
N ILE A 160 -9.07 7.99 12.11
CA ILE A 160 -7.93 7.45 11.35
C ILE A 160 -6.62 7.88 12.05
N LEU A 161 -5.81 6.92 12.46
CA LEU A 161 -4.53 7.13 13.13
C LEU A 161 -3.40 6.47 12.37
N SER A 162 -2.34 7.22 12.17
CA SER A 162 -1.09 6.71 11.60
C SER A 162 -0.33 5.81 12.57
N GLN A 163 0.52 4.96 12.02
CA GLN A 163 1.44 4.11 12.78
C GLN A 163 2.87 4.58 12.55
N LEU A 164 3.68 4.45 13.60
CA LEU A 164 5.12 4.65 13.53
C LEU A 164 5.81 3.29 13.54
N THR A 165 6.56 2.99 12.48
CA THR A 165 7.45 1.83 12.41
C THR A 165 8.90 2.30 12.29
N LYS A 166 9.85 1.47 12.74
CA LYS A 166 11.27 1.78 12.70
C LYS A 166 12.09 0.61 12.19
N GLY A 167 13.23 0.91 11.65
CA GLY A 167 14.24 -0.04 11.19
C GLY A 167 15.54 0.69 10.88
N ALA A 168 16.33 0.12 10.01
CA ALA A 168 17.62 0.66 9.59
C ALA A 168 17.88 0.46 8.11
N VAL A 169 18.80 1.23 7.57
CA VAL A 169 19.35 1.02 6.22
C VAL A 169 20.11 -0.31 6.21
N THR A 170 19.71 -1.23 5.31
CA THR A 170 20.31 -2.57 5.23
C THR A 170 21.32 -2.72 4.08
N GLN A 171 21.33 -1.80 3.14
CA GLN A 171 22.29 -1.76 2.03
C GLN A 171 22.68 -0.32 1.74
N GLN A 172 23.95 -0.08 1.37
CA GLN A 172 24.39 1.26 0.95
C GLN A 172 23.53 1.74 -0.22
N PRO A 173 22.87 2.91 -0.11
CA PRO A 173 22.05 3.43 -1.18
C PRO A 173 22.88 3.66 -2.46
N ASP A 174 22.33 3.26 -3.61
CA ASP A 174 22.94 3.42 -4.93
C ASP A 174 22.45 4.67 -5.69
N GLY A 175 21.53 5.41 -5.09
CA GLY A 175 20.88 6.59 -5.68
C GLY A 175 19.65 6.26 -6.53
N GLU A 176 19.34 4.97 -6.73
CA GLU A 176 18.11 4.50 -7.40
C GLU A 176 17.06 4.06 -6.37
N ARG A 177 17.50 3.49 -5.23
CA ARG A 177 16.62 3.02 -4.16
C ARG A 177 17.33 3.06 -2.80
N VAL A 178 16.53 3.09 -1.75
CA VAL A 178 16.97 2.88 -0.36
C VAL A 178 16.40 1.55 0.10
N LEU A 179 17.27 0.64 0.56
CA LEU A 179 16.89 -0.65 1.11
C LEU A 179 16.93 -0.60 2.64
N TYR A 180 15.87 -1.04 3.30
CA TYR A 180 15.73 -1.02 4.76
C TYR A 180 14.87 -2.19 5.27
N ASP A 181 14.95 -2.44 6.58
CA ASP A 181 14.20 -3.49 7.27
C ASP A 181 12.98 -3.00 8.07
N ILE A 182 12.50 -1.79 7.80
CA ILE A 182 11.24 -1.31 8.38
C ILE A 182 10.11 -2.27 7.96
N ALA A 183 9.36 -2.78 8.91
CA ALA A 183 8.21 -3.62 8.63
C ALA A 183 7.15 -2.83 7.83
N THR A 184 6.77 -3.36 6.67
CA THR A 184 5.75 -2.79 5.80
C THR A 184 4.75 -3.86 5.36
N VAL A 185 3.51 -3.45 5.18
CA VAL A 185 2.43 -4.27 4.60
C VAL A 185 1.71 -3.46 3.53
N GLN A 186 0.79 -4.08 2.82
CA GLN A 186 -0.07 -3.37 1.87
C GLN A 186 -0.73 -2.14 2.53
N GLY A 187 -0.77 -1.01 1.83
CA GLY A 187 -1.18 0.29 2.38
C GLY A 187 -0.04 1.18 2.84
N SER A 188 1.18 0.65 3.05
CA SER A 188 2.35 1.45 3.45
C SER A 188 2.95 2.28 2.31
N SER A 189 2.61 2.01 1.06
CA SER A 189 3.12 2.76 -0.11
C SER A 189 2.74 4.24 -0.01
N GLY A 190 3.68 5.12 -0.34
CA GLY A 190 3.54 6.57 -0.21
C GLY A 190 3.90 7.11 1.18
N SER A 191 4.18 6.25 2.16
CA SER A 191 4.60 6.68 3.51
C SER A 191 5.97 7.36 3.49
N PRO A 192 6.15 8.51 4.18
CA PRO A 192 7.44 9.13 4.35
C PRO A 192 8.36 8.28 5.23
N VAL A 193 9.59 8.11 4.77
CA VAL A 193 10.68 7.50 5.52
C VAL A 193 11.61 8.61 6.00
N LEU A 194 11.86 8.65 7.30
CA LEU A 194 12.57 9.73 7.98
C LEU A 194 13.87 9.21 8.61
N ASN A 195 14.88 10.05 8.67
CA ASN A 195 16.08 9.78 9.47
C ASN A 195 15.85 10.10 10.98
N ALA A 196 16.87 9.91 11.79
CA ALA A 196 16.82 10.19 13.24
C ALA A 196 16.62 11.68 13.58
N LYS A 197 16.81 12.60 12.63
CA LYS A 197 16.53 14.03 12.78
C LYS A 197 15.08 14.39 12.41
N GLY A 198 14.28 13.44 11.89
CA GLY A 198 12.93 13.67 11.39
C GLY A 198 12.91 14.27 9.98
N GLU A 199 14.00 14.23 9.23
CA GLU A 199 14.07 14.70 7.86
C GLU A 199 13.63 13.60 6.90
N LEU A 200 12.90 13.97 5.85
CA LEU A 200 12.49 13.05 4.78
C LEU A 200 13.72 12.58 4.01
N VAL A 201 13.92 11.26 3.94
CA VAL A 201 15.03 10.64 3.21
C VAL A 201 14.58 9.70 2.09
N ALA A 202 13.36 9.19 2.18
CA ALA A 202 12.76 8.37 1.13
C ALA A 202 11.23 8.38 1.22
N VAL A 203 10.57 7.87 0.17
CA VAL A 203 9.14 7.51 0.17
C VAL A 203 9.03 6.01 -0.06
N ASN A 204 8.34 5.31 0.82
CA ASN A 204 8.12 3.86 0.72
C ASN A 204 7.28 3.55 -0.54
N PHE A 205 7.71 2.57 -1.35
CA PHE A 205 6.95 2.21 -2.56
C PHE A 205 6.76 0.71 -2.77
N ALA A 206 7.67 -0.13 -2.30
CA ALA A 206 7.60 -1.56 -2.57
C ALA A 206 8.19 -2.39 -1.43
N LYS A 207 7.74 -3.65 -1.38
CA LYS A 207 8.30 -4.70 -0.56
C LYS A 207 8.95 -5.74 -1.48
N TYR A 208 10.09 -6.30 -1.08
CA TYR A 208 10.68 -7.41 -1.81
C TYR A 208 9.85 -8.68 -1.58
N ALA A 209 9.22 -9.19 -2.64
CA ALA A 209 8.21 -10.25 -2.57
C ALA A 209 8.68 -11.59 -1.93
N ARG A 210 9.98 -11.79 -1.78
CA ARG A 210 10.57 -13.03 -1.23
C ARG A 210 11.12 -12.87 0.19
N SER A 211 10.91 -11.74 0.83
CA SER A 211 11.44 -11.48 2.18
C SER A 211 10.63 -10.39 2.87
N ASP A 212 10.23 -10.64 4.10
CA ASP A 212 9.55 -9.65 4.95
C ASP A 212 10.50 -8.56 5.49
N ASN A 213 11.81 -8.81 5.40
CA ASN A 213 12.83 -7.96 5.98
C ASN A 213 13.49 -6.97 5.02
N PHE A 214 13.05 -6.92 3.74
CA PHE A 214 13.62 -6.01 2.76
C PHE A 214 12.52 -5.20 2.09
N ASN A 215 12.53 -3.92 2.37
CA ASN A 215 11.59 -2.95 1.82
C ASN A 215 12.35 -1.86 1.08
N LEU A 216 11.68 -1.22 0.13
CA LEU A 216 12.28 -0.31 -0.84
C LEU A 216 11.66 1.06 -0.72
N GLY A 217 12.50 2.09 -0.62
CA GLY A 217 12.12 3.49 -0.68
C GLY A 217 12.69 4.19 -1.91
N ILE A 218 11.90 5.09 -2.48
CA ILE A 218 12.34 6.01 -3.50
C ILE A 218 13.25 7.04 -2.85
N PRO A 219 14.52 7.19 -3.26
CA PRO A 219 15.49 8.05 -2.61
C PRO A 219 15.19 9.53 -2.81
N LEU A 220 15.71 10.35 -1.91
CA LEU A 220 15.54 11.80 -1.92
C LEU A 220 15.97 12.45 -3.24
N LYS A 221 17.03 11.95 -3.85
CA LYS A 221 17.50 12.39 -5.18
C LYS A 221 16.41 12.27 -6.25
N ALA A 222 15.72 11.13 -6.31
CA ALA A 222 14.64 10.88 -7.28
C ALA A 222 13.40 11.71 -6.96
N ILE A 223 13.04 11.87 -5.68
CA ILE A 223 11.95 12.76 -5.24
C ILE A 223 12.21 14.18 -5.68
N ARG A 224 13.44 14.71 -5.48
CA ARG A 224 13.84 16.06 -5.91
C ARG A 224 13.75 16.24 -7.42
N ALA A 225 14.22 15.24 -8.19
CA ALA A 225 14.12 15.27 -9.65
C ALA A 225 12.66 15.31 -10.09
N PHE A 226 11.83 14.47 -9.49
CA PHE A 226 10.39 14.45 -9.75
C PHE A 226 9.70 15.78 -9.41
N LEU A 227 10.05 16.47 -8.35
CA LEU A 227 9.43 17.74 -7.95
C LEU A 227 9.90 18.96 -8.77
N ARG A 228 11.06 18.89 -9.45
CA ARG A 228 11.60 19.99 -10.25
C ARG A 228 11.06 20.06 -11.68
N ASN A 229 10.65 18.92 -12.22
CA ASN A 229 10.08 18.82 -13.56
C ASN A 229 8.58 19.12 -13.56
#